data_b3cdd1ab986311c7485d524174a49783
#
_entry.id   b3cdd1ab986311c7485d524174a49783
#
_cell.length_a   1.000
_cell.length_b   1.000
_cell.length_c   1.000
_cell.angle_alpha   90.00
_cell.angle_beta   90.00
_cell.angle_gamma   90.00
#
_symmetry.space_group_name_H-M   'P 1'
#
loop_
_entity.id
_entity.type
_entity.pdbx_description
1 polymer ?
#
loop_
_entity_poly.entity_id
_entity_poly.type
_entity_poly.pdbx_seq_one_letter_code
_entity_poly.pdbx_strand_id
1 'polypeptide(L)'
;MKRTRIIKTCAAPLLAAAMIFTLAACGKKDSHLTKLTLNEVAHSIFYAPQYVAIENGYFKEEGIDLELVTGFGADKTMSALVAGEADIGFMGAESSVYLYSEGASDYAVNFAQLTQRAGNFLVAREPIDNFTWDILKGKDVLGGRKGGMPEMVFEYILNKNGIDPATDLSIDQSIDFGSTAAAFSGGQGDFTVEFEPSATALESAKEGYVVASLGVDSGYVPYTSYCTTKSYLTENEKLIQSFTNALQKGMEYVNTHTPAEIAEVISPQFEETDIDTIETIVTRYYNQDTWKDNLVFEESSFDLLQNILSDAGELDHRVPYDQLVDTSYARNAVKK
;
A
#
# COMPACT_ATOMS: atom_id res chain seq x y z
N MET A 1 56.36 80.24 -14.38
CA MET A 1 57.70 79.89 -14.96
C MET A 1 57.67 78.41 -15.41
N LYS A 2 57.99 78.22 -16.72
CA LYS A 2 58.64 77.05 -17.33
C LYS A 2 57.93 75.67 -17.10
N ARG A 3 57.72 74.83 -18.04
CA ARG A 3 57.86 74.64 -19.49
C ARG A 3 57.34 73.29 -19.83
N THR A 4 56.43 73.27 -20.79
CA THR A 4 56.32 72.32 -21.94
C THR A 4 57.27 71.13 -21.98
N ARG A 5 56.71 69.94 -22.20
CA ARG A 5 57.11 69.12 -23.38
C ARG A 5 56.10 68.09 -23.74
N ILE A 6 55.70 68.19 -24.99
CA ILE A 6 54.95 67.24 -25.80
C ILE A 6 55.91 66.16 -26.29
N ILE A 7 55.54 64.90 -26.25
CA ILE A 7 56.05 63.92 -27.19
C ILE A 7 54.88 63.08 -27.64
N LYS A 8 54.68 63.10 -28.96
CA LYS A 8 53.82 62.26 -29.79
C LYS A 8 54.51 60.90 -30.01
N THR A 9 53.73 59.85 -30.20
CA THR A 9 53.81 58.78 -31.26
C THR A 9 53.42 57.47 -30.65
N CYS A 10 52.63 56.68 -31.18
CA CYS A 10 52.34 55.94 -32.33
C CYS A 10 51.23 54.98 -32.05
N ALA A 11 50.33 54.89 -32.96
CA ALA A 11 49.26 53.90 -33.01
C ALA A 11 49.76 52.47 -33.31
N ALA A 12 49.19 51.45 -32.68
CA ALA A 12 49.08 50.13 -33.24
C ALA A 12 47.75 49.46 -32.74
N PRO A 13 46.91 48.97 -33.64
CA PRO A 13 45.70 48.33 -33.24
C PRO A 13 46.01 46.84 -32.98
N LEU A 14 45.86 46.39 -31.75
CA LEU A 14 45.79 44.97 -31.43
C LEU A 14 44.34 44.51 -31.42
N LEU A 15 43.97 43.73 -32.43
CA LEU A 15 42.75 42.90 -32.40
C LEU A 15 42.83 41.96 -31.22
N ALA A 16 42.05 42.17 -30.18
CA ALA A 16 41.75 41.19 -29.20
C ALA A 16 40.47 40.48 -29.61
N ALA A 17 40.61 39.25 -30.12
CA ALA A 17 39.51 38.36 -30.35
C ALA A 17 38.82 38.02 -29.00
N ALA A 18 37.64 38.56 -28.78
CA ALA A 18 36.79 38.18 -27.68
C ALA A 18 36.23 36.77 -27.98
N MET A 19 36.85 35.74 -27.42
CA MET A 19 36.22 34.42 -27.29
C MET A 19 35.06 34.55 -26.32
N ILE A 20 33.85 34.64 -26.85
CA ILE A 20 32.63 34.45 -26.09
C ILE A 20 32.54 32.99 -25.77
N PHE A 21 33.02 32.57 -24.61
CA PHE A 21 32.63 31.31 -23.99
C PHE A 21 31.16 31.40 -23.61
N THR A 22 30.29 30.93 -24.49
CA THR A 22 28.92 30.59 -24.08
C THR A 22 29.02 29.37 -23.16
N LEU A 23 29.13 29.67 -21.86
CA LEU A 23 28.73 28.72 -20.84
C LEU A 23 27.25 28.42 -21.05
N ALA A 24 26.97 27.30 -21.75
CA ALA A 24 25.68 26.63 -21.64
C ALA A 24 25.55 26.21 -20.16
N ALA A 25 25.04 27.09 -19.33
CA ALA A 25 24.50 26.72 -18.06
C ALA A 25 23.33 25.79 -18.35
N CYS A 26 23.57 24.49 -18.28
CA CYS A 26 22.50 23.54 -17.97
C CYS A 26 21.97 23.95 -16.59
N GLY A 27 21.05 24.91 -16.58
CA GLY A 27 20.20 25.15 -15.45
C GLY A 27 19.44 23.85 -15.20
N LYS A 28 19.79 23.10 -14.14
CA LYS A 28 18.82 22.23 -13.51
C LYS A 28 17.57 23.09 -13.37
N LYS A 29 16.52 22.77 -14.13
CA LYS A 29 15.17 23.18 -13.76
C LYS A 29 15.02 22.68 -12.32
N ASP A 30 14.95 23.58 -11.35
CA ASP A 30 14.36 23.27 -10.07
C ASP A 30 12.93 22.80 -10.41
N SER A 31 12.78 21.48 -10.54
CA SER A 31 11.47 20.89 -10.69
C SER A 31 10.77 21.11 -9.37
N HIS A 32 9.86 22.08 -9.33
CA HIS A 32 8.95 22.26 -8.20
C HIS A 32 8.18 20.96 -8.09
N LEU A 33 8.53 20.13 -7.09
CA LEU A 33 7.80 18.92 -6.78
C LEU A 33 6.40 19.33 -6.30
N THR A 34 5.40 18.60 -6.74
CA THR A 34 4.03 18.79 -6.25
C THR A 34 3.87 17.99 -4.96
N LYS A 35 3.49 18.64 -3.88
CA LYS A 35 3.17 17.93 -2.62
C LYS A 35 1.95 17.08 -2.83
N LEU A 36 1.99 15.86 -2.28
CA LEU A 36 0.90 14.90 -2.29
C LEU A 36 0.92 14.12 -0.97
N THR A 37 -0.20 14.10 -0.26
CA THR A 37 -0.35 13.36 0.98
C THR A 37 -1.05 12.03 0.71
N LEU A 38 -0.33 10.93 1.01
CA LEU A 38 -0.85 9.56 0.99
C LEU A 38 -1.14 9.11 2.41
N ASN A 39 -2.38 8.74 2.71
CA ASN A 39 -2.74 8.10 3.98
C ASN A 39 -2.87 6.59 3.77
N GLU A 40 -1.98 5.82 4.40
CA GLU A 40 -2.02 4.35 4.37
C GLU A 40 -2.71 3.78 5.61
N VAL A 41 -3.44 2.69 5.43
CA VAL A 41 -4.22 2.04 6.49
C VAL A 41 -3.36 1.49 7.62
N ALA A 42 -2.18 1.03 7.31
CA ALA A 42 -1.19 0.49 8.23
C ALA A 42 0.22 0.60 7.63
N HIS A 43 1.24 0.73 8.46
CA HIS A 43 2.63 0.67 8.01
C HIS A 43 3.10 -0.79 8.06
N SER A 44 3.19 -1.46 6.90
CA SER A 44 3.43 -2.90 6.85
C SER A 44 4.25 -3.31 5.62
N ILE A 45 5.19 -4.24 5.81
CA ILE A 45 5.99 -4.87 4.75
C ILE A 45 5.09 -5.49 3.65
N PHE A 46 3.83 -5.76 3.96
CA PHE A 46 2.79 -6.15 3.00
C PHE A 46 2.66 -5.21 1.80
N TYR A 47 3.07 -3.95 1.98
CA TYR A 47 3.04 -2.91 0.96
C TYR A 47 4.40 -2.62 0.33
N ALA A 48 5.31 -3.60 0.31
CA ALA A 48 6.67 -3.45 -0.19
C ALA A 48 6.81 -2.69 -1.52
N PRO A 49 5.97 -2.88 -2.56
CA PRO A 49 6.08 -2.11 -3.80
C PRO A 49 5.93 -0.60 -3.60
N GLN A 50 5.10 -0.15 -2.65
CA GLN A 50 4.95 1.26 -2.29
C GLN A 50 6.25 1.81 -1.71
N TYR A 51 6.85 1.08 -0.76
CA TYR A 51 8.07 1.51 -0.10
C TYR A 51 9.28 1.47 -1.05
N VAL A 52 9.33 0.49 -1.95
CA VAL A 52 10.31 0.47 -3.04
C VAL A 52 10.18 1.74 -3.90
N ALA A 53 8.95 2.15 -4.23
CA ALA A 53 8.74 3.36 -5.02
C ALA A 53 9.17 4.64 -4.27
N ILE A 54 9.04 4.66 -2.94
CA ILE A 54 9.49 5.75 -2.08
C ILE A 54 11.02 5.77 -2.03
N GLU A 55 11.66 4.68 -1.63
CA GLU A 55 13.10 4.59 -1.37
C GLU A 55 13.94 4.74 -2.65
N ASN A 56 13.49 4.18 -3.76
CA ASN A 56 14.12 4.37 -5.07
C ASN A 56 13.85 5.76 -5.68
N GLY A 57 13.04 6.59 -5.04
CA GLY A 57 12.76 7.96 -5.48
C GLY A 57 11.86 8.07 -6.70
N TYR A 58 11.09 7.04 -7.05
CA TYR A 58 10.24 7.03 -8.24
C TYR A 58 9.14 8.10 -8.21
N PHE A 59 8.64 8.45 -7.01
CA PHE A 59 7.71 9.57 -6.86
C PHE A 59 8.38 10.92 -7.20
N LYS A 60 9.63 11.12 -6.77
CA LYS A 60 10.40 12.33 -7.10
C LYS A 60 10.70 12.44 -8.59
N GLU A 61 10.99 11.29 -9.25
CA GLU A 61 11.18 11.24 -10.71
C GLU A 61 9.93 11.65 -11.47
N GLU A 62 8.74 11.31 -10.95
CA GLU A 62 7.44 11.69 -11.51
C GLU A 62 6.97 13.09 -11.04
N GLY A 63 7.83 13.85 -10.33
CA GLY A 63 7.57 15.23 -9.90
C GLY A 63 6.74 15.36 -8.64
N ILE A 64 6.70 14.33 -7.79
CA ILE A 64 5.90 14.27 -6.56
C ILE A 64 6.81 14.36 -5.33
N ASP A 65 6.46 15.26 -4.40
CA ASP A 65 6.96 15.28 -3.02
C ASP A 65 5.93 14.59 -2.13
N LEU A 66 6.15 13.29 -1.92
CA LEU A 66 5.20 12.43 -1.22
C LEU A 66 5.34 12.59 0.30
N GLU A 67 4.24 12.91 0.96
CA GLU A 67 4.08 12.82 2.41
C GLU A 67 3.26 11.57 2.73
N LEU A 68 3.88 10.61 3.47
CA LEU A 68 3.23 9.38 3.90
C LEU A 68 2.72 9.53 5.33
N VAL A 69 1.45 9.23 5.55
CA VAL A 69 0.79 9.26 6.87
C VAL A 69 0.12 7.92 7.11
N THR A 70 0.28 7.35 8.29
CA THR A 70 -0.39 6.11 8.68
C THR A 70 -1.66 6.40 9.45
N GLY A 71 -2.81 5.93 8.95
CA GLY A 71 -4.14 6.16 9.53
C GLY A 71 -4.50 5.21 10.67
N PHE A 72 -3.86 4.03 10.76
CA PHE A 72 -4.17 2.98 11.74
C PHE A 72 -5.64 2.51 11.70
N GLY A 73 -6.16 2.29 10.50
CA GLY A 73 -7.51 1.78 10.25
C GLY A 73 -8.13 2.35 8.96
N ALA A 74 -8.88 1.52 8.25
CA ALA A 74 -9.49 1.91 6.99
C ALA A 74 -10.53 3.03 7.15
N ASP A 75 -11.28 3.02 8.25
CA ASP A 75 -12.23 4.06 8.65
C ASP A 75 -11.54 5.42 8.87
N LYS A 76 -10.38 5.42 9.51
CA LYS A 76 -9.60 6.65 9.76
C LYS A 76 -8.98 7.17 8.45
N THR A 77 -8.42 6.26 7.63
CA THR A 77 -7.87 6.60 6.31
C THR A 77 -8.94 7.19 5.39
N MET A 78 -10.13 6.57 5.33
CA MET A 78 -11.25 7.10 4.55
C MET A 78 -11.74 8.44 5.10
N SER A 79 -11.79 8.61 6.41
CA SER A 79 -12.17 9.88 7.03
C SER A 79 -11.19 11.00 6.69
N ALA A 80 -9.88 10.73 6.72
CA ALA A 80 -8.85 11.70 6.32
C ALA A 80 -8.98 12.09 4.83
N LEU A 81 -9.28 11.11 3.97
CA LEU A 81 -9.52 11.35 2.54
C LEU A 81 -10.73 12.26 2.30
N VAL A 82 -11.86 11.94 2.91
CA VAL A 82 -13.12 12.71 2.75
C VAL A 82 -13.00 14.11 3.36
N ALA A 83 -12.24 14.25 4.43
CA ALA A 83 -11.96 15.55 5.06
C ALA A 83 -10.97 16.43 4.25
N GLY A 84 -10.31 15.88 3.23
CA GLY A 84 -9.26 16.56 2.47
C GLY A 84 -7.94 16.72 3.25
N GLU A 85 -7.75 15.91 4.29
CA GLU A 85 -6.49 15.82 5.05
C GLU A 85 -5.46 14.91 4.34
N ALA A 86 -5.93 14.08 3.43
CA ALA A 86 -5.13 13.28 2.51
C ALA A 86 -5.65 13.43 1.08
N ASP A 87 -4.75 13.43 0.10
CA ASP A 87 -5.07 13.47 -1.32
C ASP A 87 -5.42 12.08 -1.87
N ILE A 88 -4.74 11.06 -1.35
CA ILE A 88 -4.92 9.66 -1.71
C ILE A 88 -5.06 8.83 -0.43
N GLY A 89 -6.03 7.93 -0.42
CA GLY A 89 -6.18 6.88 0.59
C GLY A 89 -5.69 5.55 0.05
N PHE A 90 -4.96 4.79 0.87
CA PHE A 90 -4.54 3.44 0.58
C PHE A 90 -5.03 2.49 1.66
N MET A 91 -6.02 1.66 1.32
CA MET A 91 -6.73 0.82 2.28
C MET A 91 -7.45 -0.34 1.58
N GLY A 92 -8.20 -1.13 2.34
CA GLY A 92 -9.08 -2.14 1.78
C GLY A 92 -10.12 -1.53 0.83
N ALA A 93 -10.34 -2.21 -0.30
CA ALA A 93 -11.21 -1.72 -1.37
C ALA A 93 -12.69 -1.64 -0.94
N GLU A 94 -13.09 -2.35 0.12
CA GLU A 94 -14.44 -2.31 0.72
C GLU A 94 -14.83 -0.91 1.17
N SER A 95 -13.86 -0.11 1.63
CA SER A 95 -14.14 1.23 2.16
C SER A 95 -14.77 2.17 1.13
N SER A 96 -14.40 2.03 -0.15
CA SER A 96 -15.03 2.78 -1.25
C SER A 96 -16.47 2.32 -1.50
N VAL A 97 -16.73 1.02 -1.33
CA VAL A 97 -18.07 0.44 -1.45
C VAL A 97 -18.98 0.98 -0.35
N TYR A 98 -18.51 1.02 0.89
CA TYR A 98 -19.26 1.56 2.04
C TYR A 98 -19.60 3.03 1.83
N LEU A 99 -18.59 3.85 1.51
CA LEU A 99 -18.81 5.29 1.29
C LEU A 99 -19.84 5.57 0.19
N TYR A 100 -19.80 4.80 -0.91
CA TYR A 100 -20.77 4.90 -1.98
C TYR A 100 -22.17 4.47 -1.55
N SER A 101 -22.26 3.35 -0.82
CA SER A 101 -23.55 2.79 -0.33
C SER A 101 -24.24 3.71 0.68
N GLU A 102 -23.48 4.49 1.43
CA GLU A 102 -23.99 5.55 2.32
C GLU A 102 -24.50 6.78 1.57
N GLY A 103 -24.37 6.83 0.25
CA GLY A 103 -24.92 7.88 -0.61
C GLY A 103 -24.03 9.13 -0.71
N ALA A 104 -22.74 9.02 -0.44
CA ALA A 104 -21.81 10.13 -0.63
C ALA A 104 -21.82 10.62 -2.09
N SER A 105 -22.01 11.92 -2.31
CA SER A 105 -22.02 12.52 -3.64
C SER A 105 -20.62 12.62 -4.25
N ASP A 106 -19.59 12.82 -3.40
CA ASP A 106 -18.17 12.80 -3.75
C ASP A 106 -17.54 11.56 -3.14
N TYR A 107 -17.85 10.41 -3.73
CA TYR A 107 -17.39 9.11 -3.27
C TYR A 107 -15.94 8.81 -3.70
N ALA A 108 -15.32 7.84 -3.07
CA ALA A 108 -13.97 7.41 -3.40
C ALA A 108 -13.95 6.50 -4.64
N VAL A 109 -13.02 6.78 -5.58
CA VAL A 109 -12.79 6.00 -6.79
C VAL A 109 -11.43 5.33 -6.68
N ASN A 110 -11.39 4.01 -6.82
CA ASN A 110 -10.17 3.23 -6.85
C ASN A 110 -9.51 3.36 -8.23
N PHE A 111 -8.21 3.65 -8.28
CA PHE A 111 -7.49 3.81 -9.53
C PHE A 111 -6.27 2.89 -9.68
N ALA A 112 -5.87 2.20 -8.60
CA ALA A 112 -4.76 1.25 -8.60
C ALA A 112 -4.95 0.20 -7.50
N GLN A 113 -4.76 -1.08 -7.82
CA GLN A 113 -4.78 -2.19 -6.87
C GLN A 113 -3.36 -2.71 -6.64
N LEU A 114 -2.89 -2.74 -5.38
CA LEU A 114 -1.53 -3.18 -5.06
C LEU A 114 -1.46 -4.68 -4.78
N THR A 115 -2.33 -5.19 -3.91
CA THR A 115 -2.28 -6.57 -3.43
C THR A 115 -3.46 -7.38 -3.95
N GLN A 116 -3.19 -8.65 -4.26
CA GLN A 116 -4.18 -9.58 -4.81
C GLN A 116 -4.44 -10.79 -3.91
N ARG A 117 -3.88 -10.79 -2.69
CA ARG A 117 -4.11 -11.80 -1.67
C ARG A 117 -4.19 -11.15 -0.31
N ALA A 118 -4.81 -11.83 0.66
CA ALA A 118 -4.80 -11.38 2.04
C ALA A 118 -3.36 -11.37 2.61
N GLY A 119 -3.07 -10.37 3.42
CA GLY A 119 -1.75 -10.22 4.05
C GLY A 119 -1.65 -10.84 5.44
N ASN A 120 -2.73 -11.47 5.91
CA ASN A 120 -2.82 -12.02 7.25
C ASN A 120 -2.38 -13.47 7.32
N PHE A 121 -1.98 -13.83 8.55
CA PHE A 121 -1.65 -15.19 8.94
C PHE A 121 -2.50 -15.59 10.15
N LEU A 122 -2.88 -16.86 10.22
CA LEU A 122 -3.47 -17.44 11.41
C LEU A 122 -2.33 -17.94 12.32
N VAL A 123 -2.33 -17.44 13.55
CA VAL A 123 -1.33 -17.78 14.57
C VAL A 123 -2.00 -18.57 15.67
N ALA A 124 -1.45 -19.74 16.01
CA ALA A 124 -1.88 -20.60 17.11
C ALA A 124 -0.95 -20.45 18.33
N ARG A 125 -1.41 -20.82 19.53
CA ARG A 125 -0.57 -20.81 20.74
C ARG A 125 0.50 -21.89 20.73
N GLU A 126 0.22 -23.02 20.09
CA GLU A 126 1.11 -24.18 20.03
C GLU A 126 1.32 -24.58 18.58
N PRO A 127 2.44 -25.21 18.23
CA PRO A 127 2.66 -25.74 16.89
C PRO A 127 1.58 -26.76 16.53
N ILE A 128 1.07 -26.66 15.31
CA ILE A 128 0.08 -27.60 14.80
C ILE A 128 0.63 -28.25 13.53
N ASP A 129 0.95 -29.55 13.62
CA ASP A 129 1.33 -30.32 12.45
C ASP A 129 0.07 -30.62 11.60
N ASN A 130 0.16 -30.37 10.29
CA ASN A 130 -0.93 -30.59 9.34
C ASN A 130 -2.23 -29.85 9.71
N PHE A 131 -2.12 -28.52 9.88
CA PHE A 131 -3.28 -27.66 10.14
C PHE A 131 -4.40 -27.88 9.10
N THR A 132 -5.62 -27.92 9.59
CA THR A 132 -6.85 -27.86 8.79
C THR A 132 -7.83 -26.89 9.46
N TRP A 133 -8.64 -26.22 8.68
CA TRP A 133 -9.58 -25.20 9.19
C TRP A 133 -10.58 -25.77 10.20
N ASP A 134 -10.93 -27.07 10.12
CA ASP A 134 -11.81 -27.73 11.08
C ASP A 134 -11.32 -27.69 12.54
N ILE A 135 -10.02 -27.47 12.76
CA ILE A 135 -9.42 -27.32 14.10
C ILE A 135 -9.99 -26.11 14.84
N LEU A 136 -10.48 -25.11 14.10
CA LEU A 136 -11.04 -23.89 14.68
C LEU A 136 -12.44 -24.10 15.31
N LYS A 137 -13.13 -25.21 15.02
CA LYS A 137 -14.45 -25.48 15.61
C LYS A 137 -14.39 -25.54 17.12
N GLY A 138 -15.22 -24.71 17.77
CA GLY A 138 -15.26 -24.56 19.22
C GLY A 138 -14.11 -23.76 19.84
N LYS A 139 -13.34 -23.03 19.01
CA LYS A 139 -12.20 -22.21 19.45
C LYS A 139 -12.53 -20.73 19.55
N ASP A 140 -11.73 -20.00 20.34
CA ASP A 140 -11.77 -18.57 20.44
C ASP A 140 -10.67 -17.97 19.54
N VAL A 141 -11.05 -17.12 18.58
CA VAL A 141 -10.15 -16.50 17.61
C VAL A 141 -10.23 -14.97 17.74
N LEU A 142 -9.10 -14.30 17.87
CA LEU A 142 -9.03 -12.86 17.76
C LEU A 142 -9.04 -12.51 16.26
N GLY A 143 -10.21 -12.10 15.75
CA GLY A 143 -10.45 -11.92 14.30
C GLY A 143 -10.20 -10.51 13.79
N GLY A 144 -10.03 -9.54 14.70
CA GLY A 144 -9.99 -8.12 14.35
C GLY A 144 -11.39 -7.51 14.15
N ARG A 145 -11.43 -6.23 13.78
CA ARG A 145 -12.66 -5.43 13.74
C ARG A 145 -13.63 -5.94 12.64
N LYS A 146 -14.90 -6.09 13.01
CA LYS A 146 -15.99 -6.45 12.11
C LYS A 146 -16.10 -5.51 10.90
N GLY A 147 -16.35 -6.09 9.72
CA GLY A 147 -16.53 -5.35 8.47
C GLY A 147 -15.24 -4.81 7.86
N GLY A 148 -14.07 -5.17 8.41
CA GLY A 148 -12.77 -4.93 7.77
C GLY A 148 -12.34 -6.10 6.88
N MET A 149 -11.57 -5.85 5.83
CA MET A 149 -11.07 -6.91 4.95
C MET A 149 -10.40 -8.08 5.69
N PRO A 150 -9.59 -7.87 6.74
CA PRO A 150 -8.98 -8.98 7.47
C PRO A 150 -10.00 -9.98 8.01
N GLU A 151 -11.01 -9.48 8.68
CA GLU A 151 -12.05 -10.28 9.31
C GLU A 151 -12.97 -10.92 8.26
N MET A 152 -13.46 -10.16 7.28
CA MET A 152 -14.34 -10.67 6.24
C MET A 152 -13.67 -11.75 5.37
N VAL A 153 -12.37 -11.62 5.07
CA VAL A 153 -11.63 -12.67 4.34
C VAL A 153 -11.43 -13.90 5.22
N PHE A 154 -11.25 -13.75 6.52
CA PHE A 154 -11.20 -14.87 7.44
C PHE A 154 -12.54 -15.63 7.46
N GLU A 155 -13.67 -14.93 7.60
CA GLU A 155 -15.00 -15.55 7.50
C GLU A 155 -15.26 -16.20 6.14
N TYR A 156 -14.83 -15.54 5.04
CA TYR A 156 -14.92 -16.13 3.69
C TYR A 156 -14.17 -17.47 3.59
N ILE A 157 -12.97 -17.56 4.18
CA ILE A 157 -12.20 -18.82 4.21
C ILE A 157 -12.93 -19.88 5.04
N LEU A 158 -13.48 -19.52 6.20
CA LEU A 158 -14.26 -20.42 7.04
C LEU A 158 -15.46 -20.99 6.26
N ASN A 159 -16.27 -20.12 5.66
CA ASN A 159 -17.42 -20.50 4.85
C ASN A 159 -17.03 -21.43 3.69
N LYS A 160 -15.93 -21.12 2.99
CA LYS A 160 -15.38 -21.94 1.90
C LYS A 160 -14.97 -23.34 2.35
N ASN A 161 -14.60 -23.50 3.63
CA ASN A 161 -14.28 -24.79 4.25
C ASN A 161 -15.46 -25.45 4.97
N GLY A 162 -16.67 -24.92 4.82
CA GLY A 162 -17.88 -25.47 5.43
C GLY A 162 -17.98 -25.27 6.94
N ILE A 163 -17.35 -24.19 7.44
CA ILE A 163 -17.38 -23.76 8.84
C ILE A 163 -18.22 -22.49 8.91
N ASP A 164 -19.27 -22.51 9.72
CA ASP A 164 -20.11 -21.34 9.97
C ASP A 164 -19.44 -20.42 10.99
N PRO A 165 -18.99 -19.20 10.60
CA PRO A 165 -18.30 -18.28 11.51
C PRO A 165 -19.17 -17.82 12.68
N ALA A 166 -20.50 -17.87 12.56
CA ALA A 166 -21.41 -17.43 13.61
C ALA A 166 -21.69 -18.50 14.65
N THR A 167 -21.54 -19.79 14.34
CA THR A 167 -21.99 -20.90 15.20
C THR A 167 -20.92 -21.93 15.53
N ASP A 168 -19.90 -22.10 14.67
CA ASP A 168 -18.92 -23.17 14.82
C ASP A 168 -17.70 -22.76 15.68
N LEU A 169 -17.45 -21.46 15.87
CA LEU A 169 -16.36 -20.91 16.66
C LEU A 169 -16.77 -19.58 17.28
N SER A 170 -15.90 -19.01 18.14
CA SER A 170 -16.06 -17.66 18.66
C SER A 170 -15.03 -16.73 18.01
N ILE A 171 -15.47 -15.69 17.34
CA ILE A 171 -14.59 -14.66 16.75
C ILE A 171 -14.72 -13.38 17.56
N ASP A 172 -13.66 -12.97 18.27
CA ASP A 172 -13.62 -11.68 18.95
C ASP A 172 -13.30 -10.59 17.95
N GLN A 173 -14.30 -9.74 17.67
CA GLN A 173 -14.25 -8.61 16.75
C GLN A 173 -14.15 -7.26 17.49
N SER A 174 -13.98 -7.28 18.81
CA SER A 174 -13.97 -6.07 19.64
C SER A 174 -12.59 -5.44 19.80
N ILE A 175 -11.52 -6.16 19.45
CA ILE A 175 -10.13 -5.73 19.61
C ILE A 175 -9.66 -5.07 18.31
N ASP A 176 -9.18 -3.83 18.43
CA ASP A 176 -8.56 -3.12 17.31
C ASP A 176 -7.38 -3.92 16.76
N PHE A 177 -7.26 -3.99 15.45
CA PHE A 177 -6.30 -4.80 14.70
C PHE A 177 -4.84 -4.59 15.15
N GLY A 178 -4.44 -3.37 15.49
CA GLY A 178 -3.09 -3.07 16.03
C GLY A 178 -2.85 -3.57 17.45
N SER A 179 -3.84 -4.18 18.11
CA SER A 179 -3.76 -4.64 19.51
C SER A 179 -3.98 -6.16 19.66
N THR A 180 -4.32 -6.88 18.58
CA THR A 180 -4.61 -8.32 18.62
C THR A 180 -3.41 -9.15 19.07
N ALA A 181 -2.21 -8.87 18.55
CA ALA A 181 -0.99 -9.56 18.95
C ALA A 181 -0.69 -9.39 20.45
N ALA A 182 -0.84 -8.17 20.99
CA ALA A 182 -0.64 -7.91 22.41
C ALA A 182 -1.71 -8.60 23.30
N ALA A 183 -2.95 -8.63 22.85
CA ALA A 183 -4.03 -9.36 23.54
C ALA A 183 -3.78 -10.87 23.52
N PHE A 184 -3.30 -11.40 22.38
CA PHE A 184 -2.91 -12.80 22.26
C PHE A 184 -1.74 -13.12 23.18
N SER A 185 -0.64 -12.37 23.18
CA SER A 185 0.48 -12.54 24.13
C SER A 185 0.02 -12.46 25.58
N GLY A 186 -0.98 -11.62 25.86
CA GLY A 186 -1.65 -11.51 27.18
C GLY A 186 -2.54 -12.70 27.57
N GLY A 187 -2.67 -13.70 26.72
CA GLY A 187 -3.41 -14.95 27.00
C GLY A 187 -4.85 -14.98 26.50
N GLN A 188 -5.29 -14.02 25.67
CA GLN A 188 -6.63 -14.02 25.07
C GLN A 188 -6.64 -14.85 23.76
N GLY A 189 -7.74 -15.54 23.49
CA GLY A 189 -7.96 -16.36 22.31
C GLY A 189 -7.09 -17.63 22.24
N ASP A 190 -7.53 -18.64 21.53
CA ASP A 190 -6.74 -19.81 21.15
C ASP A 190 -5.90 -19.54 19.91
N PHE A 191 -6.43 -18.69 19.04
CA PHE A 191 -5.81 -18.24 17.77
C PHE A 191 -5.95 -16.72 17.62
N THR A 192 -5.11 -16.16 16.79
CA THR A 192 -5.20 -14.75 16.36
C THR A 192 -4.91 -14.60 14.88
N VAL A 193 -5.58 -13.63 14.24
CA VAL A 193 -5.33 -13.24 12.84
C VAL A 193 -4.39 -12.04 12.84
N GLU A 194 -3.18 -12.21 12.35
CA GLU A 194 -2.12 -11.19 12.43
C GLU A 194 -1.55 -10.83 11.06
N PHE A 195 -1.13 -9.58 10.91
CA PHE A 195 -0.24 -9.16 9.83
C PHE A 195 1.23 -9.27 10.24
N GLU A 196 2.10 -9.14 9.26
CA GLU A 196 3.51 -8.91 9.51
C GLU A 196 3.78 -7.41 9.81
N PRO A 197 4.68 -7.09 10.74
CA PRO A 197 5.64 -7.99 11.40
C PRO A 197 5.11 -8.71 12.65
N SER A 198 3.87 -8.50 13.07
CA SER A 198 3.35 -9.07 14.33
C SER A 198 3.34 -10.61 14.37
N ALA A 199 3.00 -11.25 13.25
CA ALA A 199 3.03 -12.72 13.16
C ALA A 199 4.45 -13.27 13.41
N THR A 200 5.45 -12.72 12.73
CA THR A 200 6.86 -13.10 12.93
C THR A 200 7.37 -12.74 14.33
N ALA A 201 6.92 -11.63 14.92
CA ALA A 201 7.27 -11.26 16.29
C ALA A 201 6.77 -12.27 17.31
N LEU A 202 5.52 -12.73 17.19
CA LEU A 202 4.95 -13.78 18.04
C LEU A 202 5.73 -15.11 17.91
N GLU A 203 6.13 -15.51 16.70
CA GLU A 203 6.96 -16.70 16.48
C GLU A 203 8.36 -16.55 17.12
N SER A 204 8.99 -15.41 16.93
CA SER A 204 10.33 -15.13 17.48
C SER A 204 10.32 -15.12 19.00
N ALA A 205 9.26 -14.60 19.62
CA ALA A 205 9.06 -14.63 21.08
C ALA A 205 8.63 -16.01 21.60
N LYS A 206 8.28 -16.97 20.72
CA LYS A 206 7.69 -18.27 21.05
C LYS A 206 6.37 -18.15 21.82
N GLU A 207 5.62 -17.10 21.53
CA GLU A 207 4.31 -16.81 22.07
C GLU A 207 3.19 -17.22 21.11
N GLY A 208 3.53 -17.54 19.86
CA GLY A 208 2.64 -18.03 18.84
C GLY A 208 3.37 -18.72 17.69
N TYR A 209 2.61 -19.42 16.86
CA TYR A 209 3.11 -20.18 15.71
C TYR A 209 2.19 -19.94 14.51
N VAL A 210 2.74 -19.48 13.40
CA VAL A 210 1.99 -19.33 12.15
C VAL A 210 1.59 -20.72 11.64
N VAL A 211 0.28 -20.98 11.53
CA VAL A 211 -0.27 -22.28 11.11
C VAL A 211 -0.95 -22.25 9.74
N ALA A 212 -1.38 -21.08 9.29
CA ALA A 212 -1.95 -20.89 7.96
C ALA A 212 -1.71 -19.48 7.42
N SER A 213 -1.64 -19.34 6.09
CA SER A 213 -1.68 -18.07 5.38
C SER A 213 -3.10 -17.83 4.85
N LEU A 214 -3.76 -16.77 5.33
CA LEU A 214 -5.06 -16.39 4.77
C LEU A 214 -4.92 -16.02 3.27
N GLY A 215 -3.78 -15.48 2.87
CA GLY A 215 -3.50 -15.14 1.48
C GLY A 215 -3.46 -16.34 0.54
N VAL A 216 -2.98 -17.50 1.02
CA VAL A 216 -3.00 -18.73 0.24
C VAL A 216 -4.42 -19.30 0.18
N ASP A 217 -5.12 -19.36 1.31
CA ASP A 217 -6.40 -20.06 1.44
C ASP A 217 -7.59 -19.27 0.89
N SER A 218 -7.54 -17.92 0.93
CA SER A 218 -8.54 -17.07 0.26
C SER A 218 -8.46 -17.20 -1.27
N GLY A 219 -7.28 -17.46 -1.80
CA GLY A 219 -7.00 -17.30 -3.22
C GLY A 219 -6.79 -15.81 -3.58
N TYR A 220 -7.04 -15.45 -4.84
CA TYR A 220 -6.93 -14.07 -5.29
C TYR A 220 -8.16 -13.26 -4.87
N VAL A 221 -7.92 -12.28 -4.01
CA VAL A 221 -8.93 -11.32 -3.53
C VAL A 221 -8.38 -9.90 -3.69
N PRO A 222 -9.18 -8.90 -4.08
CA PRO A 222 -8.71 -7.52 -4.19
C PRO A 222 -8.59 -6.93 -2.78
N TYR A 223 -7.39 -7.06 -2.18
CA TYR A 223 -7.24 -6.78 -0.76
C TYR A 223 -7.02 -5.30 -0.47
N THR A 224 -6.04 -4.65 -1.12
CA THR A 224 -5.79 -3.21 -0.93
C THR A 224 -5.69 -2.47 -2.26
N SER A 225 -6.23 -1.24 -2.27
CA SER A 225 -6.22 -0.35 -3.41
C SER A 225 -5.98 1.10 -3.00
N TYR A 226 -5.48 1.88 -3.96
CA TYR A 226 -5.39 3.34 -3.86
C TYR A 226 -6.66 3.95 -4.40
N CYS A 227 -7.24 4.83 -3.62
CA CYS A 227 -8.42 5.59 -4.03
C CYS A 227 -8.27 7.08 -3.71
N THR A 228 -9.05 7.88 -4.38
CA THR A 228 -9.21 9.30 -4.08
C THR A 228 -10.66 9.71 -4.33
N THR A 229 -11.08 10.90 -3.85
CA THR A 229 -12.43 11.36 -4.12
C THR A 229 -12.63 11.61 -5.62
N LYS A 230 -13.85 11.44 -6.11
CA LYS A 230 -14.19 11.65 -7.52
C LYS A 230 -13.84 13.06 -8.00
N SER A 231 -14.07 14.07 -7.18
CA SER A 231 -13.71 15.45 -7.49
C SER A 231 -12.21 15.61 -7.65
N TYR A 232 -11.42 15.12 -6.67
CA TYR A 232 -9.96 15.20 -6.71
C TYR A 232 -9.37 14.44 -7.92
N LEU A 233 -9.90 13.26 -8.23
CA LEU A 233 -9.50 12.47 -9.40
C LEU A 233 -9.63 13.27 -10.69
N THR A 234 -10.80 13.95 -10.86
CA THR A 234 -11.09 14.75 -12.06
C THR A 234 -10.22 16.01 -12.15
N GLU A 235 -9.96 16.67 -11.03
CA GLU A 235 -9.19 17.91 -10.99
C GLU A 235 -7.66 17.67 -11.11
N ASN A 236 -7.18 16.47 -10.74
CA ASN A 236 -5.77 16.14 -10.62
C ASN A 236 -5.32 14.95 -11.50
N GLU A 237 -5.98 14.70 -12.64
CA GLU A 237 -5.72 13.54 -13.52
C GLU A 237 -4.22 13.30 -13.80
N LYS A 238 -3.45 14.37 -14.07
CA LYS A 238 -2.02 14.26 -14.35
C LYS A 238 -1.21 13.83 -13.15
N LEU A 239 -1.56 14.33 -11.96
CA LEU A 239 -0.88 14.00 -10.71
C LEU A 239 -1.16 12.55 -10.32
N ILE A 240 -2.40 12.10 -10.47
CA ILE A 240 -2.79 10.70 -10.24
C ILE A 240 -2.08 9.76 -11.24
N GLN A 241 -1.95 10.17 -12.51
CA GLN A 241 -1.17 9.38 -13.47
C GLN A 241 0.30 9.29 -13.08
N SER A 242 0.94 10.40 -12.67
CA SER A 242 2.32 10.42 -12.19
C SER A 242 2.51 9.53 -10.96
N PHE A 243 1.58 9.59 -10.00
CA PHE A 243 1.58 8.74 -8.82
C PHE A 243 1.50 7.25 -9.21
N THR A 244 0.57 6.91 -10.11
CA THR A 244 0.38 5.53 -10.58
C THR A 244 1.61 5.01 -11.36
N ASN A 245 2.28 5.88 -12.13
CA ASN A 245 3.53 5.50 -12.82
C ASN A 245 4.65 5.16 -11.83
N ALA A 246 4.79 5.96 -10.76
CA ALA A 246 5.79 5.70 -9.72
C ALA A 246 5.52 4.36 -9.00
N LEU A 247 4.26 4.08 -8.67
CA LEU A 247 3.86 2.80 -8.09
C LEU A 247 4.13 1.62 -9.02
N GLN A 248 3.85 1.75 -10.33
CA GLN A 248 4.09 0.69 -11.30
C GLN A 248 5.57 0.33 -11.37
N LYS A 249 6.48 1.31 -11.29
CA LYS A 249 7.93 1.03 -11.18
C LYS A 249 8.27 0.24 -9.92
N GLY A 250 7.61 0.54 -8.78
CA GLY A 250 7.75 -0.22 -7.55
C GLY A 250 7.28 -1.67 -7.69
N MET A 251 6.14 -1.89 -8.37
CA MET A 251 5.64 -3.24 -8.70
C MET A 251 6.62 -4.00 -9.59
N GLU A 252 7.13 -3.37 -10.66
CA GLU A 252 8.10 -3.97 -11.56
C GLU A 252 9.40 -4.35 -10.84
N TYR A 253 9.85 -3.50 -9.92
CA TYR A 253 11.03 -3.80 -9.11
C TYR A 253 10.81 -5.08 -8.29
N VAL A 254 9.71 -5.15 -7.54
CA VAL A 254 9.40 -6.31 -6.69
C VAL A 254 9.23 -7.59 -7.52
N ASN A 255 8.65 -7.51 -8.72
CA ASN A 255 8.45 -8.66 -9.59
C ASN A 255 9.74 -9.14 -10.29
N THR A 256 10.82 -8.36 -10.27
CA THR A 256 12.08 -8.66 -10.99
C THR A 256 13.28 -8.83 -10.07
N HIS A 257 13.15 -8.59 -8.78
CA HIS A 257 14.23 -8.67 -7.79
C HIS A 257 13.95 -9.76 -6.75
N THR A 258 15.01 -10.21 -6.11
CA THR A 258 14.94 -11.21 -5.03
C THR A 258 14.36 -10.61 -3.74
N PRO A 259 13.79 -11.43 -2.84
CA PRO A 259 13.36 -10.97 -1.52
C PRO A 259 14.44 -10.21 -0.72
N ALA A 260 15.70 -10.65 -0.82
CA ALA A 260 16.83 -9.98 -0.16
C ALA A 260 17.05 -8.57 -0.72
N GLU A 261 17.05 -8.39 -2.05
CA GLU A 261 17.19 -7.07 -2.69
C GLU A 261 16.00 -6.15 -2.35
N ILE A 262 14.79 -6.70 -2.29
CA ILE A 262 13.60 -5.94 -1.87
C ILE A 262 13.73 -5.51 -0.41
N ALA A 263 14.15 -6.42 0.47
CA ALA A 263 14.36 -6.14 1.90
C ALA A 263 15.39 -5.03 2.13
N GLU A 264 16.52 -5.06 1.40
CA GLU A 264 17.53 -4.01 1.48
C GLU A 264 16.96 -2.63 1.12
N VAL A 265 16.15 -2.55 0.05
CA VAL A 265 15.56 -1.28 -0.40
C VAL A 265 14.57 -0.72 0.62
N ILE A 266 13.68 -1.57 1.16
CA ILE A 266 12.61 -1.10 2.06
C ILE A 266 13.03 -0.96 3.52
N SER A 267 14.22 -1.47 3.91
CA SER A 267 14.69 -1.45 5.32
C SER A 267 14.67 -0.06 5.98
N PRO A 268 14.91 1.07 5.29
CA PRO A 268 14.80 2.39 5.91
C PRO A 268 13.39 2.74 6.39
N GLN A 269 12.36 2.07 5.88
CA GLN A 269 10.98 2.24 6.33
C GLN A 269 10.68 1.45 7.61
N PHE A 270 11.52 0.49 7.99
CA PHE A 270 11.30 -0.45 9.09
C PHE A 270 12.51 -0.51 10.03
N GLU A 271 12.98 0.65 10.50
CA GLU A 271 14.22 0.80 11.30
C GLU A 271 14.25 -0.06 12.58
N GLU A 272 13.08 -0.40 13.13
CA GLU A 272 12.97 -1.23 14.35
C GLU A 272 13.00 -2.74 14.06
N THR A 273 13.04 -3.16 12.78
CA THR A 273 13.04 -4.55 12.35
C THR A 273 14.39 -4.88 11.70
N ASP A 274 15.06 -5.94 12.17
CA ASP A 274 16.32 -6.37 11.56
C ASP A 274 16.13 -6.87 10.13
N ILE A 275 17.17 -6.76 9.32
CA ILE A 275 17.12 -7.06 7.88
C ILE A 275 16.75 -8.51 7.58
N ASP A 276 17.21 -9.48 8.40
CA ASP A 276 16.92 -10.90 8.21
C ASP A 276 15.42 -11.18 8.45
N THR A 277 14.81 -10.48 9.41
CA THR A 277 13.37 -10.51 9.66
C THR A 277 12.59 -9.89 8.51
N ILE A 278 13.02 -8.72 7.98
CA ILE A 278 12.39 -8.10 6.81
C ILE A 278 12.45 -9.04 5.60
N GLU A 279 13.61 -9.66 5.32
CA GLU A 279 13.76 -10.61 4.21
C GLU A 279 12.85 -11.83 4.39
N THR A 280 12.73 -12.35 5.61
CA THR A 280 11.82 -13.47 5.92
C THR A 280 10.38 -13.10 5.61
N ILE A 281 9.92 -11.93 6.00
CA ILE A 281 8.57 -11.43 5.77
C ILE A 281 8.32 -11.19 4.27
N VAL A 282 9.26 -10.52 3.59
CA VAL A 282 9.18 -10.31 2.13
C VAL A 282 9.11 -11.65 1.41
N THR A 283 9.90 -12.64 1.83
CA THR A 283 9.89 -14.00 1.26
C THR A 283 8.52 -14.66 1.42
N ARG A 284 7.85 -14.52 2.57
CA ARG A 284 6.49 -15.04 2.78
C ARG A 284 5.50 -14.41 1.79
N TYR A 285 5.49 -13.09 1.68
CA TYR A 285 4.59 -12.38 0.76
C TYR A 285 4.92 -12.65 -0.71
N TYR A 286 6.18 -12.76 -1.06
CA TYR A 286 6.63 -13.12 -2.39
C TYR A 286 6.15 -14.53 -2.79
N ASN A 287 6.39 -15.52 -1.93
CA ASN A 287 6.04 -16.91 -2.18
C ASN A 287 4.52 -17.17 -2.25
N GLN A 288 3.71 -16.37 -1.59
CA GLN A 288 2.25 -16.47 -1.69
C GLN A 288 1.67 -15.67 -2.86
N ASP A 289 2.52 -15.03 -3.70
CA ASP A 289 2.07 -14.22 -4.85
C ASP A 289 1.15 -13.07 -4.43
N THR A 290 1.60 -12.30 -3.43
CA THR A 290 0.83 -11.20 -2.84
C THR A 290 0.62 -10.04 -3.79
N TRP A 291 1.67 -9.71 -4.54
CA TRP A 291 1.71 -8.52 -5.39
C TRP A 291 1.39 -8.88 -6.83
N LYS A 292 0.63 -8.01 -7.49
CA LYS A 292 0.22 -8.18 -8.87
C LYS A 292 1.39 -7.85 -9.82
N ASP A 293 1.28 -8.31 -11.07
CA ASP A 293 2.20 -7.87 -12.14
C ASP A 293 1.99 -6.40 -12.52
N ASN A 294 0.79 -5.88 -12.28
CA ASN A 294 0.39 -4.52 -12.57
C ASN A 294 -0.71 -4.03 -11.62
N LEU A 295 -0.98 -2.75 -11.66
CA LEU A 295 -1.92 -2.08 -10.75
C LEU A 295 -3.39 -2.12 -11.20
N VAL A 296 -3.73 -2.83 -12.29
CA VAL A 296 -5.10 -2.84 -12.82
C VAL A 296 -6.05 -3.56 -11.87
N PHE A 297 -7.13 -2.88 -11.46
CA PHE A 297 -8.18 -3.46 -10.64
C PHE A 297 -9.29 -4.01 -11.55
N GLU A 298 -9.24 -5.31 -11.82
CA GLU A 298 -10.15 -5.97 -12.76
C GLU A 298 -11.58 -6.09 -12.19
N GLU A 299 -12.57 -6.04 -13.09
CA GLU A 299 -14.00 -6.15 -12.72
C GLU A 299 -14.32 -7.46 -12.00
N SER A 300 -13.72 -8.57 -12.42
CA SER A 300 -13.90 -9.87 -11.76
C SER A 300 -13.41 -9.88 -10.30
N SER A 301 -12.35 -9.12 -10.00
CA SER A 301 -11.87 -8.93 -8.63
C SER A 301 -12.85 -8.10 -7.81
N PHE A 302 -13.43 -7.06 -8.40
CA PHE A 302 -14.45 -6.24 -7.74
C PHE A 302 -15.74 -7.01 -7.49
N ASP A 303 -16.14 -7.89 -8.41
CA ASP A 303 -17.27 -8.79 -8.21
C ASP A 303 -17.03 -9.76 -7.05
N LEU A 304 -15.80 -10.30 -6.93
CA LEU A 304 -15.45 -11.15 -5.79
C LEU A 304 -15.47 -10.35 -4.47
N LEU A 305 -14.96 -9.12 -4.46
CA LEU A 305 -15.08 -8.24 -3.29
C LEU A 305 -16.52 -8.10 -2.82
N GLN A 306 -17.43 -7.81 -3.76
CA GLN A 306 -18.85 -7.66 -3.42
C GLN A 306 -19.49 -8.97 -2.95
N ASN A 307 -19.03 -10.13 -3.42
CA ASN A 307 -19.48 -11.42 -2.89
C ASN A 307 -19.04 -11.57 -1.43
N ILE A 308 -17.77 -11.30 -1.13
CA ILE A 308 -17.23 -11.37 0.24
C ILE A 308 -18.03 -10.44 1.18
N LEU A 309 -18.27 -9.21 0.75
CA LEU A 309 -19.06 -8.23 1.51
C LEU A 309 -20.51 -8.70 1.75
N SER A 310 -21.15 -9.27 0.73
CA SER A 310 -22.52 -9.79 0.85
C SER A 310 -22.59 -11.03 1.75
N ASP A 311 -21.59 -11.91 1.66
CA ASP A 311 -21.51 -13.11 2.49
C ASP A 311 -21.27 -12.77 3.98
N ALA A 312 -20.54 -11.71 4.25
CA ALA A 312 -20.33 -11.16 5.59
C ALA A 312 -21.54 -10.33 6.12
N GLY A 313 -22.58 -10.11 5.29
CA GLY A 313 -23.73 -9.31 5.65
C GLY A 313 -23.48 -7.79 5.69
N GLU A 314 -22.39 -7.35 5.05
CA GLU A 314 -21.94 -5.94 5.03
C GLU A 314 -22.35 -5.20 3.74
N LEU A 315 -23.05 -5.87 2.79
CA LEU A 315 -23.53 -5.29 1.54
C LEU A 315 -24.91 -5.79 1.18
N ASP A 316 -25.91 -4.94 1.30
CA ASP A 316 -27.30 -5.25 0.93
C ASP A 316 -27.54 -5.23 -0.58
N HIS A 317 -26.89 -4.31 -1.30
CA HIS A 317 -27.05 -4.10 -2.73
C HIS A 317 -25.72 -3.87 -3.43
N ARG A 318 -25.53 -4.54 -4.57
CA ARG A 318 -24.32 -4.35 -5.36
C ARG A 318 -24.19 -2.92 -5.86
N VAL A 319 -22.94 -2.45 -5.87
CA VAL A 319 -22.55 -1.14 -6.39
C VAL A 319 -21.90 -1.27 -7.77
N PRO A 320 -22.04 -0.26 -8.65
CA PRO A 320 -21.52 -0.36 -10.01
C PRO A 320 -20.00 -0.21 -10.06
N TYR A 321 -19.34 -1.13 -10.74
CA TYR A 321 -17.88 -1.14 -10.93
C TYR A 321 -17.36 0.14 -11.59
N ASP A 322 -18.00 0.58 -12.68
CA ASP A 322 -17.62 1.74 -13.48
C ASP A 322 -17.74 3.08 -12.75
N GLN A 323 -18.41 3.10 -11.61
CA GLN A 323 -18.45 4.28 -10.74
C GLN A 323 -17.30 4.28 -9.73
N LEU A 324 -16.89 3.11 -9.27
CA LEU A 324 -15.95 2.97 -8.14
C LEU A 324 -14.53 2.57 -8.56
N VAL A 325 -14.32 2.25 -9.85
CA VAL A 325 -12.99 1.85 -10.35
C VAL A 325 -12.70 2.54 -11.68
N ASP A 326 -11.57 3.24 -11.74
CA ASP A 326 -11.00 3.77 -12.99
C ASP A 326 -9.66 3.11 -13.27
N THR A 327 -9.64 2.16 -14.19
CA THR A 327 -8.43 1.42 -14.58
C THR A 327 -7.54 2.17 -15.57
N SER A 328 -7.93 3.33 -16.06
CA SER A 328 -7.21 4.06 -17.11
C SER A 328 -5.78 4.41 -16.68
N TYR A 329 -5.61 4.87 -15.46
CA TYR A 329 -4.30 5.24 -14.89
C TYR A 329 -3.35 4.05 -14.81
N ALA A 330 -3.81 2.94 -14.27
CA ALA A 330 -3.03 1.71 -14.16
C ALA A 330 -2.66 1.15 -15.55
N ARG A 331 -3.64 1.10 -16.49
CA ARG A 331 -3.39 0.64 -17.87
C ARG A 331 -2.42 1.52 -18.64
N ASN A 332 -2.40 2.82 -18.36
CA ASN A 332 -1.45 3.75 -18.98
C ASN A 332 -0.05 3.61 -18.37
N ALA A 333 0.07 3.31 -17.08
CA ALA A 333 1.35 3.12 -16.41
C ALA A 333 2.10 1.88 -16.94
N VAL A 334 1.41 0.77 -17.24
CA VAL A 334 1.99 -0.45 -17.82
C VAL A 334 2.56 -0.23 -19.23
N LYS A 335 2.10 0.80 -19.96
CA LYS A 335 2.55 1.08 -21.35
C LYS A 335 3.82 1.92 -21.43
N LYS A 336 4.30 2.44 -20.32
CA LYS A 336 5.49 3.28 -20.28
C LYS A 336 6.76 2.47 -20.12
#